data_f547021c551fc1614a501473afdda356
#
_entry.id   f547021c551fc1614a501473afdda356
#
_cell.length_a   1.000
_cell.length_b   1.000
_cell.length_c   1.000
_cell.angle_alpha   90.00
_cell.angle_beta   90.00
_cell.angle_gamma   90.00
#
_symmetry.space_group_name_H-M   'P 1'
#
loop_
_entity.id
_entity.type
_entity.pdbx_description
1 polymer ?
#
loop_
_entity_poly.entity_id
_entity_poly.type
_entity_poly.pdbx_seq_one_letter_code
_entity_poly.pdbx_strand_id
1 'polypeptide(L)'
;MKEEIEQAILSLRERMNNQEIDGSIKFDIEDVGSIVITGGEVKESDDDTDCVLSGNLETFMDIFNGDTSSTAAFMSGKLKIDGSMGTAMKYNSILS
;
A
#
# COMPACT_ATOMS: atom_id res chain seq x y z
N MET A 1 6.19 16.05 4.82
CA MET A 1 5.23 14.97 5.03
C MET A 1 4.36 14.75 3.82
N LYS A 2 3.80 15.81 3.25
CA LYS A 2 3.05 15.71 2.01
C LYS A 2 3.90 15.17 0.86
N GLU A 3 5.18 15.49 0.88
CA GLU A 3 6.09 15.04 -0.17
C GLU A 3 6.25 13.52 -0.18
N GLU A 4 6.34 12.89 0.97
CA GLU A 4 6.45 11.43 1.07
C GLU A 4 5.17 10.75 0.56
N ILE A 5 4.02 11.33 0.87
CA ILE A 5 2.73 10.83 0.38
C ILE A 5 2.67 10.96 -1.14
N GLU A 6 3.07 12.10 -1.69
CA GLU A 6 3.06 12.31 -3.14
C GLU A 6 3.99 11.34 -3.86
N GLN A 7 5.17 11.12 -3.32
CA GLN A 7 6.13 10.15 -3.88
C GLN A 7 5.55 8.73 -3.87
N ALA A 8 4.93 8.35 -2.75
CA ALA A 8 4.32 7.03 -2.63
C ALA A 8 3.17 6.87 -3.63
N ILE A 9 2.34 7.89 -3.80
CA ILE A 9 1.23 7.86 -4.76
C ILE A 9 1.76 7.67 -6.18
N LEU A 10 2.81 8.40 -6.55
CA LEU A 10 3.42 8.26 -7.88
C LEU A 10 3.96 6.85 -8.11
N SER A 11 4.66 6.29 -7.11
CA SER A 11 5.15 4.93 -7.18
C SER A 11 4.03 3.91 -7.36
N LEU A 12 2.95 4.08 -6.61
CA LEU A 12 1.81 3.17 -6.69
C LEU A 12 1.10 3.29 -8.03
N ARG A 13 0.95 4.49 -8.56
CA ARG A 13 0.35 4.68 -9.88
C ARG A 13 1.16 4.01 -10.97
N GLU A 14 2.48 4.11 -10.91
CA GLU A 14 3.35 3.42 -11.86
C GLU A 14 3.19 1.91 -11.76
N ARG A 15 3.13 1.38 -10.54
CA ARG A 15 2.98 -0.06 -10.31
C ARG A 15 1.62 -0.56 -10.76
N MET A 16 0.57 0.26 -10.63
CA MET A 16 -0.77 -0.10 -11.11
C MET A 16 -0.82 -0.17 -12.63
N ASN A 17 -0.06 0.68 -13.31
CA ASN A 17 0.05 0.66 -14.77
C ASN A 17 -1.30 0.55 -15.49
N ASN A 18 -2.26 1.36 -15.06
CA ASN A 18 -3.62 1.44 -15.60
C ASN A 18 -4.46 0.17 -15.39
N GLN A 19 -3.97 -0.82 -14.67
CA GLN A 19 -4.78 -2.00 -14.37
C GLN A 19 -5.78 -1.68 -13.26
N GLU A 20 -6.89 -2.39 -13.26
CA GLU A 20 -7.88 -2.29 -12.20
C GLU A 20 -7.80 -3.57 -11.38
N ILE A 21 -7.79 -3.42 -10.05
CA ILE A 21 -7.80 -4.55 -9.13
C ILE A 21 -9.09 -4.48 -8.33
N ASP A 22 -9.82 -5.58 -8.29
CA ASP A 22 -11.07 -5.66 -7.57
C ASP A 22 -10.84 -5.54 -6.07
N GLY A 23 -11.64 -4.70 -5.41
CA GLY A 23 -11.49 -4.44 -3.98
C GLY A 23 -10.66 -3.19 -3.71
N SER A 24 -10.74 -2.70 -2.49
CA SER A 24 -10.06 -1.49 -2.06
C SER A 24 -9.02 -1.78 -1.00
N ILE A 25 -7.93 -1.02 -1.01
CA ILE A 25 -6.84 -1.17 -0.05
C ILE A 25 -6.39 0.20 0.44
N LYS A 26 -6.03 0.27 1.72
CA LYS A 26 -5.46 1.46 2.32
C LYS A 26 -4.05 1.16 2.79
N PHE A 27 -3.13 2.05 2.48
CA PHE A 27 -1.77 2.03 3.02
C PHE A 27 -1.71 3.09 4.11
N ASP A 28 -1.70 2.64 5.36
CA ASP A 28 -1.63 3.52 6.51
C ASP A 28 -0.17 3.67 6.92
N ILE A 29 0.43 4.78 6.51
CA ILE A 29 1.85 5.04 6.76
C ILE A 29 1.96 5.82 8.06
N GLU A 30 2.52 5.17 9.06
CA GLU A 30 2.65 5.70 10.40
C GLU A 30 3.31 7.07 10.40
N ASP A 31 2.69 8.03 11.07
CA ASP A 31 3.15 9.42 11.20
C ASP A 31 3.22 10.22 9.89
N VAL A 32 2.74 9.66 8.79
CA VAL A 32 2.80 10.31 7.47
C VAL A 32 1.42 10.55 6.90
N GLY A 33 0.61 9.51 6.79
CA GLY A 33 -0.74 9.62 6.22
C GLY A 33 -1.22 8.32 5.63
N SER A 34 -2.33 8.39 4.92
CA SER A 34 -2.96 7.22 4.33
C SER A 34 -3.20 7.40 2.85
N ILE A 35 -3.02 6.31 2.10
CA ILE A 35 -3.26 6.27 0.65
C ILE A 35 -4.26 5.17 0.38
N VAL A 36 -5.27 5.46 -0.43
CA VAL A 36 -6.31 4.50 -0.80
C VAL A 36 -6.23 4.19 -2.28
N ILE A 37 -6.34 2.91 -2.63
CA ILE A 37 -6.50 2.46 -4.01
C ILE A 37 -7.88 1.81 -4.13
N THR A 38 -8.69 2.33 -5.03
CA THR A 38 -10.02 1.80 -5.32
C THR A 38 -10.24 1.86 -6.82
N GLY A 39 -10.57 0.73 -7.45
CA GLY A 39 -10.90 0.67 -8.86
C GLY A 39 -9.81 1.17 -9.79
N GLY A 40 -8.56 1.12 -9.36
CA GLY A 40 -7.43 1.61 -10.15
C GLY A 40 -7.03 3.04 -9.84
N GLU A 41 -7.81 3.75 -9.03
CA GLU A 41 -7.49 5.11 -8.62
C GLU A 41 -6.66 5.11 -7.36
N VAL A 42 -5.54 5.84 -7.37
CA VAL A 42 -4.64 5.99 -6.22
C VAL A 42 -4.74 7.43 -5.73
N LYS A 43 -5.08 7.62 -4.48
CA LYS A 43 -5.22 8.97 -3.91
C LYS A 43 -4.92 8.98 -2.42
N GLU A 44 -4.57 10.14 -1.91
CA GLU A 44 -4.46 10.36 -0.47
C GLU A 44 -5.86 10.41 0.11
N SER A 45 -6.16 9.52 1.05
CA SER A 45 -7.48 9.41 1.64
C SER A 45 -7.40 8.54 2.88
N ASP A 46 -8.39 8.70 3.77
CA ASP A 46 -8.55 7.86 4.95
C ASP A 46 -9.91 7.14 4.93
N ASP A 47 -10.46 6.97 3.73
CA ASP A 47 -11.74 6.27 3.56
C ASP A 47 -11.62 4.81 3.99
N ASP A 48 -12.74 4.21 4.40
CA ASP A 48 -12.77 2.80 4.73
C ASP A 48 -12.52 1.95 3.49
N THR A 49 -11.75 0.88 3.68
CA THR A 49 -11.38 -0.02 2.59
C THR A 49 -11.56 -1.47 3.01
N ASP A 50 -11.53 -2.38 2.04
CA ASP A 50 -11.66 -3.81 2.30
C ASP A 50 -10.49 -4.36 3.10
N CYS A 51 -9.33 -3.73 2.96
CA CYS A 51 -8.11 -4.17 3.60
C CYS A 51 -7.24 -2.95 3.93
N VAL A 52 -6.50 -3.03 5.04
CA VAL A 52 -5.57 -1.97 5.46
C VAL A 52 -4.21 -2.57 5.70
N LEU A 53 -3.18 -2.00 5.08
CA LEU A 53 -1.78 -2.33 5.34
C LEU A 53 -1.17 -1.21 6.15
N SER A 54 -0.67 -1.51 7.33
CA SER A 54 -0.09 -0.52 8.25
C SER A 54 1.38 -0.79 8.48
N GLY A 55 2.18 0.25 8.47
CA GLY A 55 3.61 0.16 8.75
C GLY A 55 4.23 1.54 8.78
N ASN A 56 5.52 1.61 9.09
CA ASN A 56 6.21 2.89 9.07
C ASN A 56 6.69 3.22 7.66
N LEU A 57 7.12 4.47 7.48
CA LEU A 57 7.56 4.94 6.17
C LEU A 57 8.74 4.12 5.64
N GLU A 58 9.70 3.78 6.49
CA GLU A 58 10.87 3.01 6.07
C GLU A 58 10.47 1.66 5.48
N THR A 59 9.52 0.97 6.12
CA THR A 59 9.03 -0.31 5.63
C THR A 59 8.39 -0.17 4.24
N PHE A 60 7.54 0.84 4.06
CA PHE A 60 6.91 1.07 2.76
C PHE A 60 7.93 1.46 1.69
N MET A 61 8.91 2.28 2.04
CA MET A 61 9.95 2.66 1.08
C MET A 61 10.78 1.46 0.67
N ASP A 62 11.12 0.58 1.60
CA ASP A 62 11.85 -0.65 1.29
C ASP A 62 11.07 -1.55 0.34
N ILE A 63 9.76 -1.65 0.54
CA ILE A 63 8.89 -2.42 -0.35
C ILE A 63 8.87 -1.78 -1.75
N PHE A 64 8.68 -0.46 -1.82
CA PHE A 64 8.62 0.25 -3.10
C PHE A 64 9.94 0.23 -3.85
N ASN A 65 11.06 0.21 -3.13
CA ASN A 65 12.39 0.15 -3.74
C ASN A 65 12.83 -1.27 -4.09
N GLY A 66 12.05 -2.28 -3.69
CA GLY A 66 12.39 -3.66 -3.96
C GLY A 66 13.39 -4.26 -2.97
N ASP A 67 13.71 -3.55 -1.88
CA ASP A 67 14.65 -4.04 -0.86
C ASP A 67 14.03 -5.12 0.01
N THR A 68 12.72 -5.13 0.12
CA THR A 68 11.97 -6.19 0.79
C THR A 68 10.64 -6.40 0.08
N SER A 69 10.03 -7.57 0.27
CA SER A 69 8.68 -7.80 -0.24
C SER A 69 7.66 -7.51 0.84
N SER A 70 6.41 -7.29 0.43
CA SER A 70 5.31 -7.11 1.38
C SER A 70 5.13 -8.36 2.25
N THR A 71 5.33 -9.55 1.66
CA THR A 71 5.25 -10.82 2.39
C THR A 71 6.32 -10.90 3.47
N ALA A 72 7.57 -10.56 3.13
CA ALA A 72 8.67 -10.59 4.10
C ALA A 72 8.44 -9.57 5.22
N ALA A 73 7.95 -8.38 4.89
CA ALA A 73 7.63 -7.36 5.88
C ALA A 73 6.52 -7.82 6.83
N PHE A 74 5.51 -8.48 6.29
CA PHE A 74 4.42 -9.03 7.10
C PHE A 74 4.93 -10.13 8.05
N MET A 75 5.73 -11.04 7.52
CA MET A 75 6.27 -12.16 8.31
C MET A 75 7.19 -11.68 9.45
N SER A 76 7.90 -10.58 9.23
CA SER A 76 8.81 -10.02 10.25
C SER A 76 8.09 -9.09 11.23
N GLY A 77 6.79 -8.85 11.05
CA GLY A 77 6.00 -7.98 11.93
C GLY A 77 6.14 -6.51 11.63
N LYS A 78 6.81 -6.11 10.56
CA LYS A 78 6.97 -4.70 10.18
C LYS A 78 5.75 -4.16 9.45
N LEU A 79 4.98 -5.04 8.84
CA LEU A 79 3.75 -4.69 8.12
C LEU A 79 2.59 -5.45 8.76
N LYS A 80 1.51 -4.73 9.07
CA LYS A 80 0.29 -5.33 9.60
C LYS A 80 -0.79 -5.29 8.53
N ILE A 81 -1.59 -6.34 8.49
CA ILE A 81 -2.70 -6.46 7.54
C ILE A 81 -3.98 -6.65 8.32
N ASP A 82 -4.95 -5.75 8.10
CA ASP A 82 -6.29 -5.85 8.66
C ASP A 82 -7.29 -5.98 7.54
N GLY A 83 -8.37 -6.71 7.79
CA GLY A 83 -9.47 -6.85 6.84
C GLY A 83 -9.27 -8.03 5.91
N SER A 84 -9.65 -7.87 4.65
CA SER A 84 -9.66 -8.95 3.67
C SER A 84 -8.26 -9.36 3.23
N MET A 85 -7.85 -10.56 3.62
CA MET A 85 -6.58 -11.13 3.14
C MET A 85 -6.62 -11.40 1.65
N GLY A 86 -7.79 -11.78 1.13
CA GLY A 86 -7.95 -12.00 -0.30
C GLY A 86 -7.67 -10.73 -1.10
N THR A 87 -8.16 -9.60 -0.63
CA THR A 87 -7.89 -8.31 -1.26
C THR A 87 -6.40 -7.96 -1.17
N ALA A 88 -5.79 -8.17 0.00
CA ALA A 88 -4.36 -7.92 0.19
C ALA A 88 -3.53 -8.72 -0.82
N MET A 89 -3.89 -9.98 -1.03
CA MET A 89 -3.17 -10.84 -1.98
C MET A 89 -3.31 -10.36 -3.42
N LYS A 90 -4.46 -9.81 -3.79
CA LYS A 90 -4.65 -9.26 -5.12
C LYS A 90 -3.70 -8.09 -5.40
N TYR A 91 -3.39 -7.30 -4.39
CA TYR A 91 -2.49 -6.16 -4.53
C TYR A 91 -1.02 -6.55 -4.38
N ASN A 92 -0.72 -7.79 -4.03
CA ASN A 92 0.65 -8.25 -3.86
C ASN A 92 1.48 -8.09 -5.15
N SER A 93 0.84 -8.20 -6.30
CA SER A 93 1.52 -8.07 -7.60
C SER A 93 2.12 -6.67 -7.80
N ILE A 94 1.53 -5.65 -7.20
CA ILE A 94 2.04 -4.28 -7.32
C ILE A 94 3.00 -3.91 -6.19
N LEU A 95 3.10 -4.75 -5.15
CA LEU A 95 3.94 -4.50 -3.97
C LEU A 95 5.20 -5.38 -3.94
N SER A 96 5.36 -6.22 -4.92
CA SER A 96 6.52 -7.15 -4.96
C SER A 96 7.47 -6.79 -6.07
#